data_a4bec928edac39958b973282b5cd8b83
#
_entry.id   a4bec928edac39958b973282b5cd8b83
#
_cell.length_a   1.000
_cell.length_b   1.000
_cell.length_c   1.000
_cell.angle_alpha   90.00
_cell.angle_beta   90.00
_cell.angle_gamma   90.00
#
_symmetry.space_group_name_H-M   'P 1'
#
loop_
_entity.id
_entity.type
_entity.pdbx_description
1 polymer ?
#
loop_
_entity_poly.entity_id
_entity_poly.type
_entity_poly.pdbx_seq_one_letter_code
_entity_poly.pdbx_strand_id
1 'polypeptide(L)'
;MIYVTGDTHANWDIGKLSSRRFKEQKEMSKDDYLIVCGDFGLVWDGSAREMYWQDWLTSRNFTTLWIDGNHENFDILYEFPLTDKFGGKVREIAPDIYHLDRGQVLTIDGKKIFVMGGAKSHDREYRIEHISWWEQEMPSNQEMERAIEALDKNQWEVDYVLTHCAPRSVQSTLSDWYENDPLVSFLERVRKDLKFKHWYFGHYHLDKKINDKFTVLYNKVIQI
;
A
#
# COMPACT_ATOMS: atom_id res chain seq x y z
N MET A 1 -2.77 -17.44 -3.96
CA MET A 1 -1.48 -16.79 -4.36
C MET A 1 -1.52 -15.31 -4.04
N ILE A 2 -0.37 -14.68 -3.76
CA ILE A 2 -0.28 -13.23 -3.51
C ILE A 2 0.73 -12.62 -4.47
N TYR A 3 0.33 -11.53 -5.12
CA TYR A 3 1.20 -10.68 -5.92
C TYR A 3 1.24 -9.27 -5.33
N VAL A 4 2.37 -8.58 -5.47
CA VAL A 4 2.55 -7.20 -5.01
C VAL A 4 3.07 -6.31 -6.13
N THR A 5 2.65 -5.04 -6.14
CA THR A 5 3.12 -4.01 -7.07
C THR A 5 3.18 -2.66 -6.37
N GLY A 6 3.84 -1.69 -6.95
CA GLY A 6 3.81 -0.29 -6.50
C GLY A 6 2.63 0.49 -7.06
N ASP A 7 2.75 1.78 -6.99
CA ASP A 7 1.81 2.84 -7.30
C ASP A 7 1.03 2.64 -8.61
N THR A 8 -0.28 2.82 -8.60
CA THR A 8 -1.12 2.67 -9.80
C THR A 8 -1.63 4.01 -10.36
N HIS A 9 -1.67 5.08 -9.53
CA HIS A 9 -2.09 6.43 -9.92
C HIS A 9 -3.32 6.43 -10.84
N ALA A 10 -4.36 5.71 -10.45
CA ALA A 10 -5.56 5.55 -11.26
C ALA A 10 -5.25 5.10 -12.70
N ASN A 11 -5.76 5.82 -13.68
CA ASN A 11 -5.61 5.49 -15.10
C ASN A 11 -4.19 5.68 -15.68
N TRP A 12 -3.23 6.25 -14.93
CA TRP A 12 -1.89 6.50 -15.43
C TRP A 12 -1.06 5.21 -15.49
N ASP A 13 -1.03 4.45 -14.41
CA ASP A 13 -0.13 3.30 -14.29
C ASP A 13 -0.85 1.94 -14.15
N ILE A 14 -2.19 1.95 -14.01
CA ILE A 14 -2.99 0.72 -13.86
C ILE A 14 -2.85 -0.24 -15.06
N GLY A 15 -2.44 0.27 -16.21
CA GLY A 15 -2.22 -0.54 -17.42
C GLY A 15 -1.17 -1.66 -17.24
N LYS A 16 -0.31 -1.60 -16.20
CA LYS A 16 0.59 -2.69 -15.84
C LYS A 16 -0.15 -3.95 -15.40
N LEU A 17 -1.39 -3.80 -14.89
CA LEU A 17 -2.26 -4.90 -14.46
C LEU A 17 -3.07 -5.52 -15.60
N SER A 18 -2.86 -5.06 -16.84
CA SER A 18 -3.53 -5.67 -17.99
C SER A 18 -3.09 -7.11 -18.20
N SER A 19 -3.94 -7.98 -18.73
CA SER A 19 -3.64 -9.39 -19.02
C SER A 19 -2.48 -9.59 -20.02
N ARG A 20 -2.09 -8.52 -20.73
CA ARG A 20 -0.91 -8.51 -21.61
C ARG A 20 0.39 -8.36 -20.83
N ARG A 21 0.42 -7.53 -19.77
CA ARG A 21 1.61 -7.22 -18.97
C ARG A 21 1.72 -8.13 -17.74
N PHE A 22 0.62 -8.36 -17.04
CA PHE A 22 0.50 -9.29 -15.93
C PHE A 22 -0.21 -10.56 -16.42
N LYS A 23 0.55 -11.48 -17.01
CA LYS A 23 0.01 -12.67 -17.68
C LYS A 23 -0.44 -13.73 -16.67
N GLU A 24 0.19 -13.77 -15.52
CA GLU A 24 -0.04 -14.71 -14.42
C GLU A 24 -1.48 -14.64 -13.91
N GLN A 25 -2.15 -13.50 -14.04
CA GLN A 25 -3.56 -13.33 -13.66
C GLN A 25 -4.52 -14.31 -14.37
N LYS A 26 -4.09 -14.95 -15.47
CA LYS A 26 -4.92 -15.95 -16.16
C LYS A 26 -5.12 -17.22 -15.35
N GLU A 27 -4.16 -17.53 -14.49
CA GLU A 27 -4.19 -18.69 -13.59
C GLU A 27 -4.72 -18.34 -12.19
N MET A 28 -5.09 -17.06 -11.97
CA MET A 28 -5.62 -16.57 -10.70
C MET A 28 -7.15 -16.71 -10.66
N SER A 29 -7.66 -16.71 -9.43
CA SER A 29 -9.08 -16.65 -9.09
C SER A 29 -9.34 -15.52 -8.10
N LYS A 30 -10.59 -15.29 -7.70
CA LYS A 30 -10.94 -14.31 -6.66
C LYS A 30 -10.39 -14.66 -5.26
N ASP A 31 -9.89 -15.88 -5.06
CA ASP A 31 -9.18 -16.29 -3.85
C ASP A 31 -7.68 -15.96 -3.90
N ASP A 32 -7.21 -15.38 -5.00
CA ASP A 32 -5.85 -14.90 -5.18
C ASP A 32 -5.82 -13.37 -5.12
N TYR A 33 -4.72 -12.80 -4.66
CA TYR A 33 -4.63 -11.40 -4.27
C TYR A 33 -3.56 -10.65 -5.06
N LEU A 34 -3.90 -9.45 -5.49
CA LEU A 34 -2.94 -8.44 -5.93
C LEU A 34 -2.95 -7.31 -4.90
N ILE A 35 -1.79 -6.98 -4.32
CA ILE A 35 -1.66 -5.90 -3.33
C ILE A 35 -0.89 -4.74 -3.93
N VAL A 36 -1.48 -3.54 -3.92
CA VAL A 36 -0.87 -2.30 -4.37
C VAL A 36 -0.25 -1.58 -3.17
N CYS A 37 1.04 -1.24 -3.25
CA CYS A 37 1.80 -0.58 -2.18
C CYS A 37 1.65 0.95 -2.21
N GLY A 38 0.42 1.45 -2.17
CA GLY A 38 0.08 2.87 -2.08
C GLY A 38 -0.13 3.55 -3.43
N ASP A 39 -0.56 4.81 -3.38
CA ASP A 39 -0.92 5.63 -4.54
C ASP A 39 -1.83 4.89 -5.52
N PHE A 40 -2.93 4.36 -4.95
CA PHE A 40 -3.92 3.62 -5.71
C PHE A 40 -4.65 4.53 -6.70
N GLY A 41 -5.08 5.69 -6.21
CA GLY A 41 -5.67 6.77 -7.00
C GLY A 41 -7.07 6.49 -7.55
N LEU A 42 -7.73 5.39 -7.17
CA LEU A 42 -9.08 5.04 -7.59
C LEU A 42 -10.13 5.26 -6.46
N VAL A 43 -9.83 6.16 -5.54
CA VAL A 43 -10.75 6.76 -4.57
C VAL A 43 -10.40 8.23 -4.53
N TRP A 44 -10.88 9.02 -5.53
CA TRP A 44 -10.43 10.39 -5.71
C TRP A 44 -11.58 11.40 -5.85
N ASP A 45 -12.46 11.23 -6.83
CA ASP A 45 -13.49 12.20 -7.15
C ASP A 45 -14.88 11.60 -7.44
N GLY A 46 -15.03 10.29 -7.38
CA GLY A 46 -16.27 9.58 -7.71
C GLY A 46 -16.69 9.72 -9.18
N SER A 47 -15.77 10.10 -10.07
CA SER A 47 -16.07 10.31 -11.48
C SER A 47 -16.41 9.01 -12.21
N ALA A 48 -17.11 9.13 -13.34
CA ALA A 48 -17.37 7.98 -14.24
C ALA A 48 -16.08 7.29 -14.70
N ARG A 49 -14.96 8.01 -14.78
CA ARG A 49 -13.64 7.44 -15.10
C ARG A 49 -13.13 6.56 -13.96
N GLU A 50 -13.24 7.03 -12.73
CA GLU A 50 -12.83 6.27 -11.53
C GLU A 50 -13.68 4.99 -11.42
N MET A 51 -15.01 5.10 -11.53
CA MET A 51 -15.92 3.96 -11.54
C MET A 51 -15.60 2.95 -12.64
N TYR A 52 -15.29 3.41 -13.86
CA TYR A 52 -14.86 2.54 -14.96
C TYR A 52 -13.62 1.69 -14.58
N TRP A 53 -12.62 2.27 -13.92
CA TRP A 53 -11.41 1.55 -13.55
C TRP A 53 -11.61 0.65 -12.33
N GLN A 54 -12.50 1.00 -11.42
CA GLN A 54 -12.94 0.11 -10.35
C GLN A 54 -13.67 -1.12 -10.93
N ASP A 55 -14.62 -0.93 -11.86
CA ASP A 55 -15.30 -2.02 -12.56
C ASP A 55 -14.32 -2.88 -13.35
N TRP A 56 -13.33 -2.24 -14.00
CA TRP A 56 -12.29 -2.95 -14.71
C TRP A 56 -11.46 -3.85 -13.78
N LEU A 57 -11.08 -3.38 -12.60
CA LEU A 57 -10.39 -4.19 -11.58
C LEU A 57 -11.28 -5.32 -11.05
N THR A 58 -12.54 -5.01 -10.74
CA THR A 58 -13.52 -6.01 -10.31
C THR A 58 -13.69 -7.14 -11.34
N SER A 59 -13.54 -6.83 -12.62
CA SER A 59 -13.60 -7.82 -13.71
C SER A 59 -12.35 -8.70 -13.84
N ARG A 60 -11.28 -8.43 -13.07
CA ARG A 60 -10.05 -9.26 -13.11
C ARG A 60 -10.26 -10.58 -12.35
N ASN A 61 -9.37 -11.55 -12.59
CA ASN A 61 -9.44 -12.87 -11.96
C ASN A 61 -8.91 -12.90 -10.51
N PHE A 62 -8.55 -11.76 -9.94
CA PHE A 62 -8.00 -11.64 -8.59
C PHE A 62 -8.79 -10.63 -7.75
N THR A 63 -8.65 -10.73 -6.44
CA THR A 63 -9.06 -9.69 -5.50
C THR A 63 -7.97 -8.64 -5.37
N THR A 64 -8.33 -7.36 -5.50
CA THR A 64 -7.40 -6.24 -5.35
C THR A 64 -7.40 -5.77 -3.91
N LEU A 65 -6.22 -5.75 -3.31
CA LEU A 65 -5.95 -5.15 -2.01
C LEU A 65 -5.01 -3.96 -2.21
N TRP A 66 -5.09 -2.95 -1.36
CA TRP A 66 -4.19 -1.82 -1.44
C TRP A 66 -4.02 -1.14 -0.07
N ILE A 67 -2.86 -0.58 0.15
CA ILE A 67 -2.60 0.36 1.24
C ILE A 67 -2.63 1.77 0.68
N ASP A 68 -2.89 2.77 1.50
CA ASP A 68 -2.86 4.16 1.05
C ASP A 68 -1.42 4.68 0.84
N GLY A 69 -1.28 5.61 -0.08
CA GLY A 69 -0.08 6.41 -0.29
C GLY A 69 -0.28 7.85 0.15
N ASN A 70 0.41 8.78 -0.51
CA ASN A 70 0.19 10.21 -0.33
C ASN A 70 -0.74 10.82 -1.39
N HIS A 71 -1.03 10.08 -2.48
CA HIS A 71 -1.96 10.47 -3.53
C HIS A 71 -3.31 9.77 -3.39
N GLU A 72 -4.00 10.03 -2.26
CA GLU A 72 -5.34 9.53 -1.99
C GLU A 72 -6.27 10.66 -1.54
N ASN A 73 -7.56 10.59 -1.86
CA ASN A 73 -8.57 11.44 -1.27
C ASN A 73 -9.07 10.82 0.03
N PHE A 74 -8.49 11.22 1.15
CA PHE A 74 -8.81 10.64 2.46
C PHE A 74 -10.21 11.04 2.93
N ASP A 75 -10.77 12.17 2.46
CA ASP A 75 -12.15 12.54 2.80
C ASP A 75 -13.14 11.50 2.27
N ILE A 76 -12.98 11.09 1.00
CA ILE A 76 -13.82 10.05 0.39
C ILE A 76 -13.47 8.68 0.94
N LEU A 77 -12.17 8.35 1.09
CA LEU A 77 -11.75 7.04 1.58
C LEU A 77 -12.35 6.72 2.96
N TYR A 78 -12.42 7.70 3.84
CA TYR A 78 -12.91 7.48 5.20
C TYR A 78 -14.45 7.47 5.32
N GLU A 79 -15.19 7.78 4.25
CA GLU A 79 -16.64 7.55 4.18
C GLU A 79 -16.98 6.05 4.07
N PHE A 80 -16.09 5.23 3.53
CA PHE A 80 -16.28 3.78 3.48
C PHE A 80 -16.14 3.17 4.88
N PRO A 81 -17.11 2.35 5.33
CA PRO A 81 -17.07 1.77 6.67
C PRO A 81 -15.93 0.77 6.84
N LEU A 82 -15.34 0.77 8.03
CA LEU A 82 -14.40 -0.27 8.42
C LEU A 82 -15.14 -1.58 8.70
N THR A 83 -14.70 -2.65 8.07
CA THR A 83 -15.22 -4.02 8.24
C THR A 83 -14.11 -4.98 8.65
N ASP A 84 -14.47 -6.10 9.25
CA ASP A 84 -13.50 -7.14 9.63
C ASP A 84 -13.23 -8.08 8.45
N LYS A 85 -11.98 -8.17 8.01
CA LYS A 85 -11.52 -9.12 7.00
C LYS A 85 -10.02 -9.39 7.19
N PHE A 86 -9.57 -10.57 6.81
CA PHE A 86 -8.15 -10.98 6.90
C PHE A 86 -7.55 -10.91 8.32
N GLY A 87 -8.39 -10.95 9.36
CA GLY A 87 -7.96 -10.82 10.77
C GLY A 87 -7.68 -9.39 11.22
N GLY A 88 -8.10 -8.39 10.44
CA GLY A 88 -7.98 -6.97 10.76
C GLY A 88 -9.09 -6.14 10.13
N LYS A 89 -8.87 -4.84 9.99
CA LYS A 89 -9.84 -3.88 9.47
C LYS A 89 -9.52 -3.50 8.02
N VAL A 90 -10.56 -3.48 7.18
CA VAL A 90 -10.49 -3.06 5.78
C VAL A 90 -11.68 -2.17 5.43
N ARG A 91 -11.59 -1.45 4.31
CA ARG A 91 -12.71 -0.75 3.67
C ARG A 91 -12.97 -1.39 2.31
N GLU A 92 -14.17 -1.89 2.08
CA GLU A 92 -14.59 -2.35 0.76
C GLU A 92 -15.00 -1.16 -0.09
N ILE A 93 -14.21 -0.87 -1.13
CA ILE A 93 -14.44 0.28 -2.01
C ILE A 93 -15.39 -0.09 -3.15
N ALA A 94 -15.21 -1.28 -3.69
CA ALA A 94 -16.04 -1.90 -4.72
C ALA A 94 -15.93 -3.43 -4.56
N PRO A 95 -16.76 -4.24 -5.23
CA PRO A 95 -16.64 -5.69 -5.16
C PRO A 95 -15.22 -6.18 -5.46
N ASP A 96 -14.63 -6.94 -4.53
CA ASP A 96 -13.26 -7.47 -4.61
C ASP A 96 -12.15 -6.40 -4.65
N ILE A 97 -12.42 -5.18 -4.16
CA ILE A 97 -11.43 -4.11 -4.00
C ILE A 97 -11.45 -3.61 -2.56
N TYR A 98 -10.36 -3.86 -1.81
CA TYR A 98 -10.28 -3.56 -0.38
C TYR A 98 -9.07 -2.69 -0.06
N HIS A 99 -9.31 -1.57 0.62
CA HIS A 99 -8.28 -0.81 1.31
C HIS A 99 -7.94 -1.52 2.62
N LEU A 100 -6.67 -1.76 2.86
CA LEU A 100 -6.14 -2.32 4.10
C LEU A 100 -5.80 -1.18 5.07
N ASP A 101 -6.55 -1.07 6.17
CA ASP A 101 -6.34 0.01 7.13
C ASP A 101 -4.93 -0.05 7.75
N ARG A 102 -4.38 1.10 8.10
CA ARG A 102 -2.98 1.25 8.57
C ARG A 102 -2.70 0.57 9.89
N GLY A 103 -1.44 0.19 10.10
CA GLY A 103 -0.92 -0.23 11.39
C GLY A 103 -1.45 -1.58 11.86
N GLN A 104 -1.57 -2.55 10.96
CA GLN A 104 -2.13 -3.87 11.26
C GLN A 104 -1.22 -5.00 10.78
N VAL A 105 -1.40 -6.16 11.39
CA VAL A 105 -0.90 -7.44 10.87
C VAL A 105 -2.10 -8.25 10.39
N LEU A 106 -2.19 -8.43 9.09
CA LEU A 106 -3.26 -9.17 8.41
C LEU A 106 -2.79 -10.58 8.05
N THR A 107 -3.73 -11.52 8.02
CA THR A 107 -3.46 -12.88 7.53
C THR A 107 -4.12 -13.06 6.16
N ILE A 108 -3.31 -13.05 5.10
CA ILE A 108 -3.76 -13.16 3.71
C ILE A 108 -3.11 -14.41 3.12
N ASP A 109 -3.91 -15.33 2.59
CA ASP A 109 -3.44 -16.62 2.03
C ASP A 109 -2.45 -17.35 2.98
N GLY A 110 -2.76 -17.34 4.30
CA GLY A 110 -1.94 -17.96 5.34
C GLY A 110 -0.62 -17.24 5.66
N LYS A 111 -0.35 -16.05 5.08
CA LYS A 111 0.82 -15.22 5.37
C LYS A 111 0.47 -14.09 6.31
N LYS A 112 1.29 -13.86 7.32
CA LYS A 112 1.21 -12.68 8.17
C LYS A 112 1.87 -11.49 7.47
N ILE A 113 1.11 -10.44 7.23
CA ILE A 113 1.57 -9.26 6.49
C ILE A 113 1.33 -8.02 7.35
N PHE A 114 2.40 -7.33 7.74
CA PHE A 114 2.29 -6.02 8.37
C PHE A 114 2.10 -4.96 7.29
N VAL A 115 1.09 -4.09 7.47
CA VAL A 115 0.76 -3.02 6.53
C VAL A 115 0.82 -1.66 7.21
N MET A 116 1.45 -0.68 6.52
CA MET A 116 1.50 0.71 6.96
C MET A 116 1.55 1.63 5.75
N GLY A 117 0.45 2.31 5.48
CA GLY A 117 0.33 3.27 4.39
C GLY A 117 0.92 4.64 4.73
N GLY A 118 0.81 5.55 3.77
CA GLY A 118 1.20 6.94 3.86
C GLY A 118 2.63 7.25 3.40
N ALA A 119 2.81 8.50 3.02
CA ALA A 119 4.10 9.15 2.79
C ALA A 119 3.93 10.67 2.79
N LYS A 120 5.02 11.40 3.00
CA LYS A 120 5.02 12.86 2.94
C LYS A 120 5.12 13.34 1.49
N SER A 121 4.14 14.13 1.01
CA SER A 121 4.24 14.82 -0.28
C SER A 121 5.31 15.89 -0.27
N HIS A 122 6.16 15.92 -1.31
CA HIS A 122 7.25 16.88 -1.43
C HIS A 122 6.79 18.26 -1.88
N ASP A 123 5.66 18.33 -2.57
CA ASP A 123 5.13 19.50 -3.27
C ASP A 123 3.88 20.09 -2.58
N ARG A 124 3.72 19.85 -1.28
CA ARG A 124 2.56 20.32 -0.47
C ARG A 124 2.31 21.83 -0.61
N GLU A 125 3.37 22.61 -0.70
CA GLU A 125 3.28 24.07 -0.83
C GLU A 125 2.61 24.55 -2.14
N TYR A 126 2.52 23.65 -3.15
CA TYR A 126 1.85 23.91 -4.43
C TYR A 126 0.47 23.25 -4.51
N ARG A 127 0.02 22.58 -3.45
CA ARG A 127 -1.24 21.86 -3.38
C ARG A 127 -2.25 22.57 -2.48
N ILE A 128 -3.52 22.21 -2.65
CA ILE A 128 -4.63 22.77 -1.87
C ILE A 128 -5.19 21.63 -1.01
N GLU A 129 -5.26 21.90 0.31
CA GLU A 129 -5.84 20.97 1.28
C GLU A 129 -7.28 20.63 0.95
N HIS A 130 -7.65 19.36 1.12
CA HIS A 130 -8.96 18.77 0.76
C HIS A 130 -9.32 18.81 -0.76
N ILE A 131 -8.37 19.13 -1.64
CA ILE A 131 -8.54 19.11 -3.10
C ILE A 131 -7.46 18.26 -3.78
N SER A 132 -6.21 18.49 -3.43
CA SER A 132 -5.07 17.81 -4.03
C SER A 132 -4.02 17.37 -3.01
N TRP A 133 -4.29 17.59 -1.73
CA TRP A 133 -3.47 17.17 -0.60
C TRP A 133 -4.34 17.06 0.65
N TRP A 134 -4.01 16.11 1.53
CA TRP A 134 -4.66 15.87 2.82
C TRP A 134 -3.61 15.64 3.91
N GLU A 135 -3.84 16.18 5.11
CA GLU A 135 -2.97 15.95 6.26
C GLU A 135 -2.84 14.45 6.59
N GLN A 136 -3.90 13.70 6.31
CA GLN A 136 -3.99 12.26 6.51
C GLN A 136 -3.05 11.44 5.61
N GLU A 137 -2.34 12.04 4.64
CA GLU A 137 -1.24 11.36 3.93
C GLU A 137 -0.18 10.85 4.92
N MET A 138 -0.04 11.53 6.08
CA MET A 138 0.82 11.12 7.17
C MET A 138 0.03 10.38 8.24
N PRO A 139 0.48 9.19 8.68
CA PRO A 139 -0.15 8.49 9.78
C PRO A 139 -0.14 9.32 11.08
N SER A 140 -1.25 9.28 11.79
CA SER A 140 -1.35 9.86 13.13
C SER A 140 -0.55 9.07 14.17
N ASN A 141 -0.29 9.69 15.32
CA ASN A 141 0.35 9.00 16.45
C ASN A 141 -0.47 7.77 16.90
N GLN A 142 -1.81 7.86 16.89
CA GLN A 142 -2.68 6.74 17.26
C GLN A 142 -2.56 5.56 16.30
N GLU A 143 -2.40 5.82 15.00
CA GLU A 143 -2.17 4.76 14.01
C GLU A 143 -0.80 4.11 14.19
N MET A 144 0.23 4.89 14.51
CA MET A 144 1.56 4.37 14.84
C MET A 144 1.56 3.56 16.15
N GLU A 145 0.81 3.98 17.16
CA GLU A 145 0.63 3.23 18.42
C GLU A 145 -0.10 1.91 18.17
N ARG A 146 -1.21 1.91 17.41
CA ARG A 146 -1.89 0.68 16.99
C ARG A 146 -0.96 -0.28 16.26
N ALA A 147 -0.08 0.26 15.41
CA ALA A 147 0.89 -0.55 14.69
C ALA A 147 1.85 -1.28 15.64
N ILE A 148 2.34 -0.60 16.68
CA ILE A 148 3.17 -1.23 17.72
C ILE A 148 2.39 -2.32 18.45
N GLU A 149 1.16 -2.05 18.88
CA GLU A 149 0.31 -3.05 19.54
C GLU A 149 0.05 -4.28 18.65
N ALA A 150 -0.16 -4.07 17.35
CA ALA A 150 -0.35 -5.16 16.41
C ALA A 150 0.92 -6.00 16.24
N LEU A 151 2.09 -5.37 16.21
CA LEU A 151 3.38 -6.05 16.18
C LEU A 151 3.66 -6.81 17.48
N ASP A 152 3.37 -6.21 18.64
CA ASP A 152 3.51 -6.87 19.95
C ASP A 152 2.64 -8.13 20.04
N LYS A 153 1.37 -8.06 19.63
CA LYS A 153 0.45 -9.21 19.56
C LYS A 153 0.97 -10.33 18.64
N ASN A 154 1.76 -9.98 17.63
CA ASN A 154 2.41 -10.93 16.73
C ASN A 154 3.87 -11.23 17.09
N GLN A 155 4.32 -10.88 18.30
CA GLN A 155 5.67 -11.18 18.81
C GLN A 155 6.78 -10.61 17.92
N TRP A 156 6.50 -9.50 17.25
CA TRP A 156 7.41 -8.85 16.29
C TRP A 156 7.92 -9.81 15.20
N GLU A 157 7.04 -10.68 14.70
CA GLU A 157 7.37 -11.61 13.63
C GLU A 157 6.23 -11.71 12.60
N VAL A 158 6.57 -11.43 11.33
CA VAL A 158 5.65 -11.50 10.18
C VAL A 158 6.36 -12.11 8.97
N ASP A 159 5.59 -12.55 7.97
CA ASP A 159 6.18 -13.02 6.73
C ASP A 159 6.66 -11.84 5.87
N TYR A 160 5.77 -10.86 5.66
CA TYR A 160 6.03 -9.71 4.79
C TYR A 160 5.64 -8.40 5.44
N VAL A 161 6.27 -7.34 4.95
CA VAL A 161 5.94 -5.95 5.29
C VAL A 161 5.61 -5.22 4.01
N LEU A 162 4.47 -4.53 3.99
CA LEU A 162 4.05 -3.68 2.89
C LEU A 162 3.85 -2.25 3.39
N THR A 163 4.58 -1.32 2.84
CA THR A 163 4.45 0.10 3.14
C THR A 163 4.42 0.92 1.86
N HIS A 164 4.00 2.17 1.92
CA HIS A 164 4.13 3.04 0.75
C HIS A 164 5.54 3.62 0.69
N CYS A 165 6.02 4.28 1.74
CA CYS A 165 7.42 4.75 1.81
C CYS A 165 8.33 3.73 2.53
N ALA A 166 9.65 3.96 2.46
CA ALA A 166 10.67 3.10 3.05
C ALA A 166 11.13 3.56 4.44
N PRO A 167 11.73 2.67 5.27
CA PRO A 167 12.49 3.09 6.44
C PRO A 167 13.64 4.03 6.07
N ARG A 168 14.00 4.95 6.98
CA ARG A 168 15.01 5.99 6.73
C ARG A 168 16.31 5.47 6.13
N SER A 169 16.88 4.41 6.69
CA SER A 169 18.16 3.86 6.21
C SER A 169 18.06 3.22 4.82
N VAL A 170 16.87 2.76 4.42
CA VAL A 170 16.60 2.23 3.08
C VAL A 170 16.38 3.37 2.10
N GLN A 171 15.56 4.36 2.47
CA GLN A 171 15.30 5.57 1.69
C GLN A 171 16.61 6.29 1.29
N SER A 172 17.55 6.45 2.22
CA SER A 172 18.83 7.10 1.96
C SER A 172 19.73 6.37 0.94
N THR A 173 19.43 5.09 0.61
CA THR A 173 20.12 4.36 -0.46
C THR A 173 19.53 4.62 -1.86
N LEU A 174 18.36 5.26 -1.90
CA LEU A 174 17.67 5.60 -3.16
C LEU A 174 18.02 6.99 -3.64
N SER A 175 18.05 7.95 -2.72
CA SER A 175 18.40 9.35 -3.02
C SER A 175 18.66 10.12 -1.73
N ASP A 176 19.56 11.11 -1.80
CA ASP A 176 19.81 12.09 -0.72
C ASP A 176 18.74 13.22 -0.66
N TRP A 177 17.83 13.24 -1.61
CA TRP A 177 16.77 14.26 -1.72
C TRP A 177 15.58 14.05 -0.77
N TYR A 178 15.40 12.81 -0.28
CA TYR A 178 14.27 12.49 0.58
C TYR A 178 14.51 12.96 2.01
N GLU A 179 13.61 13.81 2.49
CA GLU A 179 13.65 14.33 3.86
C GLU A 179 13.28 13.24 4.86
N ASN A 180 13.79 13.42 6.07
CA ASN A 180 13.39 12.60 7.20
C ASN A 180 12.10 13.15 7.81
N ASP A 181 11.10 12.31 8.00
CA ASP A 181 9.81 12.64 8.59
C ASP A 181 9.46 11.66 9.72
N PRO A 182 8.35 11.89 10.48
CA PRO A 182 7.93 11.00 11.56
C PRO A 182 7.67 9.56 11.10
N LEU A 183 7.09 9.36 9.91
CA LEU A 183 6.76 8.03 9.40
C LEU A 183 8.01 7.24 9.03
N VAL A 184 8.94 7.81 8.26
CA VAL A 184 10.19 7.10 7.90
C VAL A 184 11.05 6.82 9.13
N SER A 185 10.97 7.66 10.17
CA SER A 185 11.62 7.43 11.47
C SER A 185 10.94 6.31 12.25
N PHE A 186 9.61 6.25 12.24
CA PHE A 186 8.82 5.16 12.82
C PHE A 186 9.14 3.83 12.13
N LEU A 187 9.11 3.79 10.79
CA LEU A 187 9.43 2.59 10.01
C LEU A 187 10.88 2.13 10.25
N GLU A 188 11.83 3.06 10.46
CA GLU A 188 13.21 2.72 10.83
C GLU A 188 13.30 2.03 12.19
N ARG A 189 12.46 2.44 13.17
CA ARG A 189 12.37 1.76 14.47
C ARG A 189 11.78 0.36 14.30
N VAL A 190 10.65 0.25 13.57
CA VAL A 190 10.03 -1.05 13.26
C VAL A 190 11.03 -2.00 12.57
N ARG A 191 11.78 -1.50 11.59
CA ARG A 191 12.79 -2.30 10.87
C ARG A 191 13.84 -2.96 11.77
N LYS A 192 14.23 -2.29 12.85
CA LYS A 192 15.28 -2.79 13.75
C LYS A 192 14.84 -3.99 14.58
N ASP A 193 13.57 -4.01 14.98
CA ASP A 193 13.05 -4.96 15.95
C ASP A 193 12.23 -6.07 15.30
N LEU A 194 11.63 -5.80 14.12
CA LEU A 194 10.75 -6.73 13.41
C LEU A 194 11.53 -7.81 12.67
N LYS A 195 11.13 -9.07 12.88
CA LYS A 195 11.56 -10.21 12.07
C LYS A 195 10.62 -10.39 10.90
N PHE A 196 11.15 -10.37 9.68
CA PHE A 196 10.37 -10.53 8.45
C PHE A 196 11.22 -11.20 7.36
N LYS A 197 10.53 -11.80 6.37
CA LYS A 197 11.18 -12.39 5.19
C LYS A 197 11.56 -11.31 4.19
N HIS A 198 10.60 -10.46 3.82
CA HIS A 198 10.83 -9.39 2.86
C HIS A 198 9.90 -8.19 3.09
N TRP A 199 10.37 -7.00 2.70
CA TRP A 199 9.68 -5.73 2.79
C TRP A 199 9.55 -5.11 1.40
N TYR A 200 8.32 -4.90 0.93
CA TYR A 200 7.99 -4.27 -0.33
C TYR A 200 7.40 -2.88 -0.10
N PHE A 201 7.70 -1.95 -0.97
CA PHE A 201 7.20 -0.58 -0.88
C PHE A 201 7.16 0.10 -2.26
N GLY A 202 6.35 1.19 -2.41
CA GLY A 202 6.16 2.00 -3.60
C GLY A 202 6.85 3.35 -3.52
N HIS A 203 6.12 4.44 -3.85
CA HIS A 203 6.45 5.85 -3.67
C HIS A 203 7.59 6.40 -4.54
N TYR A 204 8.64 5.66 -4.75
CA TYR A 204 9.88 6.16 -5.39
C TYR A 204 9.89 5.96 -6.90
N HIS A 205 8.84 5.43 -7.49
CA HIS A 205 8.67 5.15 -8.92
C HIS A 205 9.85 4.38 -9.53
N LEU A 206 10.37 3.43 -8.78
CA LEU A 206 11.50 2.57 -9.15
C LEU A 206 11.14 1.09 -9.03
N ASP A 207 11.74 0.27 -9.86
CA ASP A 207 11.73 -1.19 -9.75
C ASP A 207 13.13 -1.68 -9.42
N LYS A 208 13.46 -1.78 -8.12
CA LYS A 208 14.81 -2.13 -7.68
C LYS A 208 14.79 -3.03 -6.45
N LYS A 209 15.47 -4.17 -6.53
CA LYS A 209 15.87 -4.92 -5.34
C LYS A 209 17.02 -4.18 -4.68
N ILE A 210 16.81 -3.65 -3.47
CA ILE A 210 17.81 -2.90 -2.71
C ILE A 210 18.83 -3.89 -2.10
N ASN A 211 18.30 -4.96 -1.49
CA ASN A 211 19.07 -6.06 -0.93
C ASN A 211 18.15 -7.29 -0.78
N ASP A 212 18.57 -8.30 -0.04
CA ASP A 212 17.77 -9.53 0.14
C ASP A 212 16.51 -9.36 1.00
N LYS A 213 16.34 -8.21 1.64
CA LYS A 213 15.22 -7.90 2.53
C LYS A 213 14.29 -6.81 1.99
N PHE A 214 14.71 -5.99 1.01
CA PHE A 214 13.97 -4.81 0.58
C PHE A 214 13.88 -4.71 -0.93
N THR A 215 12.67 -4.45 -1.44
CA THR A 215 12.39 -4.19 -2.85
C THR A 215 11.44 -3.03 -2.99
N VAL A 216 11.85 -2.00 -3.74
CA VAL A 216 10.97 -0.95 -4.22
C VAL A 216 10.30 -1.40 -5.52
N LEU A 217 9.00 -1.11 -5.63
CA LEU A 217 8.16 -1.52 -6.76
C LEU A 217 7.49 -0.30 -7.38
N TYR A 218 7.38 -0.34 -8.69
CA TYR A 218 6.60 0.61 -9.47
C TYR A 218 5.82 -0.13 -10.59
N ASN A 219 6.51 -0.55 -11.65
CA ASN A 219 5.90 -1.22 -12.80
C ASN A 219 5.83 -2.75 -12.67
N LYS A 220 6.69 -3.33 -11.86
CA LYS A 220 6.75 -4.78 -11.68
C LYS A 220 5.60 -5.28 -10.82
N VAL A 221 5.09 -6.45 -11.20
CA VAL A 221 4.19 -7.28 -10.38
C VAL A 221 4.98 -8.52 -9.97
N ILE A 222 5.11 -8.77 -8.67
CA ILE A 222 5.97 -9.83 -8.11
C ILE A 222 5.12 -10.77 -7.27
N GLN A 223 5.26 -12.08 -7.45
CA GLN A 223 4.67 -13.09 -6.57
C GLN A 223 5.47 -13.21 -5.26
N ILE A 224 4.76 -13.37 -4.12
CA ILE A 224 5.36 -13.47 -2.77
C ILE A 224 4.85 -14.68 -2.00
#